data_51c8f5ae505e569e90522387e3c52d2d
#
_entry.id   51c8f5ae505e569e90522387e3c52d2d
#
_cell.length_a   1.000
_cell.length_b   1.000
_cell.length_c   1.000
_cell.angle_alpha   90.00
_cell.angle_beta   90.00
_cell.angle_gamma   90.00
#
_symmetry.space_group_name_H-M   'P 1'
#
loop_
_entity.id
_entity.type
_entity.pdbx_description
1 polymer ?
#
loop_
_entity_poly.entity_id
_entity_poly.type
_entity_poly.pdbx_seq_one_letter_code
_entity_poly.pdbx_strand_id
1 'polypeptide(L)'
;MDEQIKNIIAPPAIEVNPNYLKLGNKFVKTLFIFTYPRYLSTGWFSPIINLPNLSDISIVVHPVDTPMALKNLRKKAAIVEAEIAEQQEKGLVRNPVLETAIQDIEGLRDSLQQGQEHLFNVGVYMTLYGDTLEDLNKLESKISYQLES
;
A
#
# COMPACT_ATOMS: atom_id res chain seq x y z
N MET A 1 0.48 -40.61 -6.91
CA MET A 1 -0.45 -39.62 -6.36
C MET A 1 -1.64 -39.58 -7.27
N ASP A 2 -2.79 -39.92 -6.75
CA ASP A 2 -4.00 -40.19 -7.50
C ASP A 2 -4.43 -38.97 -8.32
N GLU A 3 -4.81 -39.12 -9.59
CA GLU A 3 -5.23 -38.00 -10.46
C GLU A 3 -6.43 -37.24 -9.87
N GLN A 4 -7.29 -37.92 -9.13
CA GLN A 4 -8.41 -37.32 -8.42
C GLN A 4 -7.95 -36.36 -7.32
N ILE A 5 -6.86 -36.67 -6.60
CA ILE A 5 -6.30 -35.79 -5.55
C ILE A 5 -5.65 -34.58 -6.16
N LYS A 6 -4.98 -34.69 -7.31
CA LYS A 6 -4.38 -33.56 -8.03
C LYS A 6 -5.43 -32.53 -8.44
N ASN A 7 -6.60 -32.99 -8.90
CA ASN A 7 -7.68 -32.12 -9.35
C ASN A 7 -8.39 -31.40 -8.18
N ILE A 8 -8.23 -31.88 -6.94
CA ILE A 8 -8.76 -31.22 -5.74
C ILE A 8 -7.79 -30.15 -5.23
N ILE A 9 -6.49 -30.35 -5.40
CA ILE A 9 -5.44 -29.50 -4.82
C ILE A 9 -4.98 -28.41 -5.79
N ALA A 10 -5.04 -28.66 -7.10
CA ALA A 10 -4.60 -27.75 -8.14
C ALA A 10 -5.74 -27.41 -9.10
N PRO A 11 -5.85 -26.18 -9.57
CA PRO A 11 -6.83 -25.84 -10.60
C PRO A 11 -6.53 -26.63 -11.87
N PRO A 12 -7.56 -27.12 -12.58
CA PRO A 12 -7.41 -28.00 -13.75
C PRO A 12 -6.72 -27.29 -14.94
N ALA A 13 -6.77 -25.96 -14.98
CA ALA A 13 -6.09 -25.14 -15.97
C ALA A 13 -5.80 -23.76 -15.40
N ILE A 14 -4.67 -23.19 -15.82
CA ILE A 14 -4.28 -21.80 -15.57
C ILE A 14 -4.11 -21.12 -16.92
N GLU A 15 -4.86 -20.05 -17.14
CA GLU A 15 -4.72 -19.18 -18.30
C GLU A 15 -4.26 -17.81 -17.82
N VAL A 16 -3.15 -17.33 -18.40
CA VAL A 16 -2.55 -16.04 -18.01
C VAL A 16 -2.92 -14.99 -19.05
N ASN A 17 -3.62 -13.95 -18.62
CA ASN A 17 -3.95 -12.79 -19.44
C ASN A 17 -3.30 -11.53 -18.84
N PRO A 18 -3.11 -10.46 -19.62
CA PRO A 18 -2.42 -9.26 -19.13
C PRO A 18 -3.04 -8.63 -17.88
N ASN A 19 -4.36 -8.72 -17.72
CA ASN A 19 -5.11 -8.04 -16.66
C ASN A 19 -5.81 -8.98 -15.66
N TYR A 20 -5.75 -10.28 -15.88
CA TYR A 20 -6.37 -11.29 -15.01
C TYR A 20 -5.76 -12.67 -15.25
N LEU A 21 -5.95 -13.56 -14.28
CA LEU A 21 -5.72 -14.99 -14.44
C LEU A 21 -7.07 -15.70 -14.52
N LYS A 22 -7.12 -16.81 -15.25
CA LYS A 22 -8.25 -17.73 -15.18
C LYS A 22 -7.76 -19.03 -14.56
N LEU A 23 -8.34 -19.38 -13.42
CA LEU A 23 -8.03 -20.58 -12.66
C LEU A 23 -9.24 -21.52 -12.74
N GLY A 24 -9.18 -22.50 -13.66
CA GLY A 24 -10.34 -23.34 -13.94
C GLY A 24 -11.52 -22.52 -14.47
N ASN A 25 -12.59 -22.41 -13.67
CA ASN A 25 -13.78 -21.63 -13.99
C ASN A 25 -13.85 -20.25 -13.34
N LYS A 26 -12.82 -19.86 -12.56
CA LYS A 26 -12.79 -18.56 -11.87
C LYS A 26 -11.86 -17.58 -12.58
N PHE A 27 -12.28 -16.35 -12.63
CA PHE A 27 -11.45 -15.21 -13.00
C PHE A 27 -10.83 -14.61 -11.74
N VAL A 28 -9.54 -14.30 -11.79
CA VAL A 28 -8.75 -13.89 -10.61
C VAL A 28 -7.92 -12.66 -10.98
N LYS A 29 -7.89 -11.69 -10.08
CA LYS A 29 -7.03 -10.50 -10.19
C LYS A 29 -6.46 -10.16 -8.83
N THR A 30 -5.18 -9.81 -8.78
CA THR A 30 -4.54 -9.31 -7.57
C THR A 30 -4.34 -7.80 -7.69
N LEU A 31 -4.84 -7.07 -6.70
CA LEU A 31 -4.62 -5.65 -6.50
C LEU A 31 -3.60 -5.46 -5.36
N PHE A 32 -2.89 -4.35 -5.36
CA PHE A 32 -2.04 -3.95 -4.24
C PHE A 32 -2.18 -2.45 -3.98
N ILE A 33 -2.01 -2.05 -2.73
CA ILE A 33 -2.03 -0.64 -2.36
C ILE A 33 -0.64 -0.06 -2.63
N PHE A 34 -0.56 0.82 -3.62
CA PHE A 34 0.70 1.47 -4.03
C PHE A 34 1.02 2.69 -3.17
N THR A 35 0.01 3.47 -2.81
CA THR A 35 0.18 4.70 -2.03
C THR A 35 -0.82 4.72 -0.89
N TYR A 36 -0.35 5.03 0.30
CA TYR A 36 -1.19 5.21 1.48
C TYR A 36 -1.47 6.70 1.70
N PRO A 37 -2.64 7.07 2.21
CA PRO A 37 -2.90 8.43 2.66
C PRO A 37 -1.97 8.78 3.83
N ARG A 38 -1.74 10.08 4.04
CA ARG A 38 -0.86 10.58 5.10
C ARG A 38 -1.27 10.11 6.50
N TYR A 39 -2.58 9.99 6.72
CA TYR A 39 -3.15 9.50 7.97
C TYR A 39 -4.20 8.44 7.70
N LEU A 40 -4.17 7.38 8.48
CA LEU A 40 -5.15 6.30 8.44
C LEU A 40 -5.91 6.28 9.77
N SER A 41 -7.23 6.31 9.70
CA SER A 41 -8.08 6.13 10.87
C SER A 41 -8.15 4.67 11.29
N THR A 42 -8.40 4.41 12.56
CA THR A 42 -8.68 3.06 13.04
C THR A 42 -9.85 2.46 12.27
N GLY A 43 -9.65 1.25 11.75
CA GLY A 43 -10.69 0.55 11.00
C GLY A 43 -10.89 1.01 9.55
N TRP A 44 -10.03 1.86 9.00
CA TRP A 44 -10.12 2.34 7.61
C TRP A 44 -10.29 1.22 6.57
N PHE A 45 -9.74 0.05 6.84
CA PHE A 45 -9.80 -1.10 5.94
C PHE A 45 -11.02 -2.01 6.17
N SER A 46 -11.82 -1.76 7.22
CA SER A 46 -13.00 -2.56 7.55
C SER A 46 -14.02 -2.68 6.43
N PRO A 47 -14.32 -1.65 5.62
CA PRO A 47 -15.25 -1.78 4.50
C PRO A 47 -14.81 -2.80 3.46
N ILE A 48 -13.49 -2.98 3.29
CA ILE A 48 -12.93 -3.93 2.33
C ILE A 48 -12.93 -5.35 2.89
N ILE A 49 -12.51 -5.53 4.15
CA ILE A 49 -12.51 -6.84 4.82
C ILE A 49 -13.93 -7.43 4.91
N ASN A 50 -14.93 -6.59 5.08
CA ASN A 50 -16.32 -7.01 5.24
C ASN A 50 -17.09 -7.12 3.90
N LEU A 51 -16.41 -7.08 2.75
CA LEU A 51 -17.06 -7.33 1.47
C LEU A 51 -17.60 -8.77 1.41
N PRO A 52 -18.83 -8.98 0.91
CA PRO A 52 -19.44 -10.33 0.83
C PRO A 52 -18.84 -11.19 -0.29
N ASN A 53 -17.88 -10.67 -1.03
CA ASN A 53 -17.26 -11.33 -2.16
C ASN A 53 -16.06 -12.18 -1.70
N LEU A 54 -15.83 -13.29 -2.40
CA LEU A 54 -14.64 -14.11 -2.16
C LEU A 54 -13.38 -13.33 -2.51
N SER A 55 -12.53 -13.12 -1.51
CA SER A 55 -11.25 -12.45 -1.69
C SER A 55 -10.24 -12.93 -0.65
N ASP A 56 -8.97 -12.96 -1.04
CA ASP A 56 -7.86 -13.19 -0.11
C ASP A 56 -7.14 -11.87 0.13
N ILE A 57 -6.88 -11.55 1.39
CA ILE A 57 -6.14 -10.36 1.79
C ILE A 57 -4.85 -10.80 2.46
N SER A 58 -3.73 -10.34 1.92
CA SER A 58 -2.40 -10.58 2.47
C SER A 58 -1.78 -9.25 2.89
N ILE A 59 -1.36 -9.17 4.15
CA ILE A 59 -0.65 -8.01 4.69
C ILE A 59 0.76 -8.46 5.02
N VAL A 60 1.73 -7.85 4.36
CA VAL A 60 3.16 -8.12 4.55
C VAL A 60 3.76 -6.94 5.28
N VAL A 61 4.36 -7.20 6.44
CA VAL A 61 4.94 -6.17 7.30
C VAL A 61 6.42 -6.47 7.52
N HIS A 62 7.28 -5.55 7.10
CA HIS A 62 8.71 -5.63 7.31
C HIS A 62 9.18 -4.48 8.20
N PRO A 63 9.80 -4.75 9.36
CA PRO A 63 10.39 -3.69 10.17
C PRO A 63 11.54 -3.03 9.42
N VAL A 64 11.63 -1.71 9.52
CA VAL A 64 12.73 -0.92 8.97
C VAL A 64 13.76 -0.71 10.07
N ASP A 65 15.02 -0.95 9.76
CA ASP A 65 16.14 -0.68 10.67
C ASP A 65 16.15 0.81 11.07
N THR A 66 16.06 1.10 12.37
CA THR A 66 15.99 2.47 12.89
C THR A 66 17.20 3.33 12.50
N PRO A 67 18.46 2.87 12.62
CA PRO A 67 19.63 3.61 12.11
C PRO A 67 19.53 3.97 10.64
N MET A 68 19.06 3.04 9.79
CA MET A 68 18.86 3.30 8.36
C MET A 68 17.75 4.33 8.14
N ALA A 69 16.63 4.21 8.86
CA ALA A 69 15.52 5.16 8.81
C ALA A 69 15.98 6.58 9.17
N LEU A 70 16.69 6.74 10.28
CA LEU A 70 17.22 8.02 10.74
C LEU A 70 18.20 8.65 9.72
N LYS A 71 19.07 7.82 9.10
CA LYS A 71 19.96 8.27 8.03
C LYS A 71 19.18 8.78 6.81
N ASN A 72 18.11 8.10 6.42
CA ASN A 72 17.28 8.50 5.28
C ASN A 72 16.47 9.77 5.59
N LEU A 73 15.91 9.88 6.79
CA LEU A 73 15.18 11.07 7.23
C LEU A 73 16.12 12.31 7.29
N ARG A 74 17.36 12.14 7.77
CA ARG A 74 18.36 13.22 7.76
C ARG A 74 18.64 13.72 6.34
N LYS A 75 18.79 12.79 5.38
CA LYS A 75 18.98 13.18 3.98
C LYS A 75 17.78 13.95 3.43
N LYS A 76 16.54 13.48 3.74
CA LYS A 76 15.31 14.16 3.31
C LYS A 76 15.20 15.56 3.94
N ALA A 77 15.51 15.69 5.23
CA ALA A 77 15.52 16.99 5.90
C ALA A 77 16.45 17.97 5.19
N ALA A 78 17.70 17.56 4.92
CA ALA A 78 18.67 18.41 4.23
C ALA A 78 18.21 18.86 2.82
N ILE A 79 17.49 18.00 2.09
CA ILE A 79 16.92 18.36 0.78
C ILE A 79 15.83 19.43 0.94
N VAL A 80 14.90 19.24 1.89
CA VAL A 80 13.81 20.19 2.15
C VAL A 80 14.35 21.52 2.63
N GLU A 81 15.33 21.52 3.55
CA GLU A 81 16.00 22.73 4.04
C GLU A 81 16.71 23.50 2.91
N ALA A 82 17.41 22.79 2.01
CA ALA A 82 18.05 23.39 0.86
C ALA A 82 17.02 24.05 -0.09
N GLU A 83 15.88 23.41 -0.31
CA GLU A 83 14.80 23.96 -1.13
C GLU A 83 14.18 25.21 -0.48
N ILE A 84 13.96 25.20 0.83
CA ILE A 84 13.50 26.37 1.59
C ILE A 84 14.48 27.52 1.46
N ALA A 85 15.78 27.27 1.63
CA ALA A 85 16.84 28.29 1.51
C ALA A 85 16.88 28.88 0.09
N GLU A 86 16.79 28.04 -0.95
CA GLU A 86 16.77 28.50 -2.34
C GLU A 86 15.54 29.39 -2.62
N GLN A 87 14.36 29.04 -2.10
CA GLN A 87 13.16 29.86 -2.26
C GLN A 87 13.32 31.23 -1.56
N GLN A 88 13.91 31.24 -0.37
CA GLN A 88 14.20 32.48 0.36
C GLN A 88 15.19 33.40 -0.37
N GLU A 89 16.25 32.81 -0.91
CA GLU A 89 17.26 33.61 -1.71
C GLU A 89 16.62 34.22 -2.97
N LYS A 90 15.65 33.51 -3.58
CA LYS A 90 14.89 34.01 -4.74
C LYS A 90 13.80 35.01 -4.37
N GLY A 91 13.62 35.35 -3.10
CA GLY A 91 12.55 36.23 -2.61
C GLY A 91 11.15 35.70 -2.82
N LEU A 92 11.00 34.40 -2.93
CA LEU A 92 9.69 33.74 -3.10
C LEU A 92 8.92 33.69 -1.76
N VAL A 93 7.59 33.66 -1.85
CA VAL A 93 6.72 33.52 -0.67
C VAL A 93 6.97 32.17 -0.01
N ARG A 94 6.96 32.15 1.32
CA ARG A 94 7.05 30.91 2.13
C ARG A 94 6.10 29.83 1.61
N ASN A 95 6.63 28.61 1.50
CA ASN A 95 5.85 27.46 1.10
C ASN A 95 5.44 26.64 2.33
N PRO A 96 4.17 26.70 2.77
CA PRO A 96 3.71 26.00 3.97
C PRO A 96 3.88 24.46 3.87
N VAL A 97 3.89 23.92 2.66
CA VAL A 97 4.05 22.46 2.44
C VAL A 97 5.46 22.02 2.84
N LEU A 98 6.49 22.78 2.49
CA LEU A 98 7.88 22.48 2.86
C LEU A 98 8.10 22.65 4.36
N GLU A 99 7.50 23.66 4.97
CA GLU A 99 7.59 23.89 6.42
C GLU A 99 6.93 22.74 7.21
N THR A 100 5.76 22.31 6.77
CA THR A 100 5.10 21.14 7.37
C THR A 100 5.93 19.87 7.15
N ALA A 101 6.51 19.70 5.98
CA ALA A 101 7.34 18.53 5.68
C ALA A 101 8.58 18.45 6.59
N ILE A 102 9.26 19.57 6.84
CA ILE A 102 10.45 19.56 7.73
C ILE A 102 10.04 19.26 9.18
N GLN A 103 8.95 19.84 9.66
CA GLN A 103 8.41 19.58 11.00
C GLN A 103 8.04 18.10 11.19
N ASP A 104 7.38 17.49 10.21
CA ASP A 104 7.02 16.06 10.25
C ASP A 104 8.27 15.18 10.27
N ILE A 105 9.28 15.50 9.45
CA ILE A 105 10.54 14.74 9.40
C ILE A 105 11.27 14.81 10.74
N GLU A 106 11.33 15.99 11.34
CA GLU A 106 11.99 16.20 12.62
C GLU A 106 11.24 15.50 13.76
N GLY A 107 9.91 15.65 13.84
CA GLY A 107 9.08 14.96 14.83
C GLY A 107 9.21 13.43 14.75
N LEU A 108 9.21 12.88 13.53
CA LEU A 108 9.41 11.44 13.33
C LEU A 108 10.83 10.99 13.74
N ARG A 109 11.87 11.79 13.44
CA ARG A 109 13.24 11.50 13.89
C ARG A 109 13.32 11.43 15.41
N ASP A 110 12.72 12.39 16.10
CA ASP A 110 12.72 12.45 17.55
C ASP A 110 12.02 11.24 18.18
N SER A 111 10.82 10.88 17.67
CA SER A 111 10.08 9.70 18.13
C SER A 111 10.86 8.39 17.90
N LEU A 112 11.54 8.25 16.76
CA LEU A 112 12.37 7.09 16.47
C LEU A 112 13.61 7.02 17.36
N GLN A 113 14.28 8.16 17.65
CA GLN A 113 15.45 8.22 18.51
C GLN A 113 15.11 7.89 19.97
N GLN A 114 13.91 8.29 20.42
CA GLN A 114 13.42 8.00 21.77
C GLN A 114 12.86 6.58 21.91
N GLY A 115 12.76 5.83 20.80
CA GLY A 115 12.19 4.49 20.78
C GLY A 115 10.67 4.45 21.01
N GLN A 116 9.99 5.60 20.83
CA GLN A 116 8.54 5.72 20.98
C GLN A 116 7.80 5.14 19.78
N GLU A 117 8.42 5.18 18.60
CA GLU A 117 7.87 4.70 17.34
C GLU A 117 8.86 3.78 16.61
N HIS A 118 8.32 2.96 15.73
CA HIS A 118 9.06 2.12 14.80
C HIS A 118 8.49 2.26 13.40
N LEU A 119 9.35 2.20 12.40
CA LEU A 119 8.94 2.21 11.00
C LEU A 119 8.78 0.80 10.46
N PHE A 120 7.77 0.63 9.62
CA PHE A 120 7.50 -0.61 8.90
C PHE A 120 7.23 -0.31 7.43
N ASN A 121 7.74 -1.18 6.56
CA ASN A 121 7.26 -1.27 5.19
C ASN A 121 6.05 -2.20 5.20
N VAL A 122 4.91 -1.68 4.74
CA VAL A 122 3.66 -2.43 4.71
C VAL A 122 3.21 -2.59 3.27
N GLY A 123 2.99 -3.84 2.86
CA GLY A 123 2.37 -4.17 1.59
C GLY A 123 1.01 -4.82 1.83
N VAL A 124 -0.04 -4.33 1.21
CA VAL A 124 -1.38 -4.92 1.25
C VAL A 124 -1.74 -5.39 -0.14
N TYR A 125 -2.03 -6.68 -0.25
CA TYR A 125 -2.41 -7.35 -1.49
C TYR A 125 -3.81 -7.93 -1.32
N MET A 126 -4.63 -7.80 -2.35
CA MET A 126 -6.00 -8.30 -2.37
C MET A 126 -6.18 -9.14 -3.64
N THR A 127 -6.41 -10.43 -3.48
CA THR A 127 -6.73 -11.32 -4.59
C THR A 127 -8.24 -11.49 -4.67
N LEU A 128 -8.82 -11.10 -5.77
CA LEU A 128 -10.24 -11.07 -6.05
C LEU A 128 -10.61 -12.25 -6.95
N TYR A 129 -11.77 -12.85 -6.68
CA TYR A 129 -12.29 -13.97 -7.45
C TYR A 129 -13.68 -13.62 -7.99
N GLY A 130 -13.89 -13.87 -9.27
CA GLY A 130 -15.17 -13.69 -9.96
C GLY A 130 -15.57 -14.93 -10.76
N ASP A 131 -16.87 -15.15 -10.91
CA ASP A 131 -17.40 -16.20 -11.80
C ASP A 131 -17.35 -15.76 -13.26
N THR A 132 -17.44 -14.46 -13.49
CA THR A 132 -17.29 -13.83 -14.79
C THR A 132 -16.27 -12.69 -14.73
N LEU A 133 -15.75 -12.32 -15.89
CA LEU A 133 -14.84 -11.15 -15.98
C LEU A 133 -15.57 -9.85 -15.61
N GLU A 134 -16.87 -9.77 -15.90
CA GLU A 134 -17.69 -8.61 -15.54
C GLU A 134 -17.81 -8.46 -14.02
N ASP A 135 -18.05 -9.56 -13.29
CA ASP A 135 -18.11 -9.56 -11.82
C ASP A 135 -16.77 -9.14 -11.21
N LEU A 136 -15.68 -9.66 -11.77
CA LEU A 136 -14.33 -9.30 -11.33
C LEU A 136 -14.06 -7.79 -11.49
N ASN A 137 -14.41 -7.22 -12.64
CA ASN A 137 -14.23 -5.79 -12.90
C ASN A 137 -15.15 -4.90 -12.03
N LYS A 138 -16.38 -5.33 -11.76
CA LYS A 138 -17.28 -4.64 -10.80
C LYS A 138 -16.69 -4.62 -9.39
N LEU A 139 -16.14 -5.75 -8.96
CA LEU A 139 -15.53 -5.86 -7.63
C LEU A 139 -14.28 -4.98 -7.52
N GLU A 140 -13.41 -4.99 -8.53
CA GLU A 140 -12.26 -4.10 -8.61
C GLU A 140 -12.65 -2.62 -8.49
N SER A 141 -13.63 -2.19 -9.29
CA SER A 141 -14.11 -0.80 -9.28
C SER A 141 -14.68 -0.42 -7.91
N LYS A 142 -15.40 -1.33 -7.25
CA LYS A 142 -15.95 -1.09 -5.92
C LYS A 142 -14.85 -0.91 -4.87
N ILE A 143 -13.81 -1.76 -4.91
CA ILE A 143 -12.68 -1.67 -3.98
C ILE A 143 -11.87 -0.40 -4.22
N SER A 144 -11.57 -0.07 -5.48
CA SER A 144 -10.85 1.17 -5.82
C SER A 144 -11.59 2.40 -5.30
N TYR A 145 -12.91 2.48 -5.53
CA TYR A 145 -13.72 3.57 -5.01
C TYR A 145 -13.68 3.69 -3.48
N GLN A 146 -13.71 2.56 -2.76
CA GLN A 146 -13.65 2.55 -1.30
C GLN A 146 -12.29 2.93 -0.72
N LEU A 147 -11.20 2.70 -1.49
CA LEU A 147 -9.85 3.09 -1.08
C LEU A 147 -9.55 4.57 -1.37
N GLU A 148 -10.27 5.19 -2.31
CA GLU A 148 -10.10 6.59 -2.70
C GLU A 148 -11.01 7.54 -1.90
N SER A 149 -11.98 7.01 -1.16
CA SER A 149 -12.95 7.78 -0.37
C SER A 149 -12.47 8.00 1.06
#